data_b4e12b7ab2e59643cf55377618045bba
#
_entry.id   b4e12b7ab2e59643cf55377618045bba
#
_cell.length_a   1.000
_cell.length_b   1.000
_cell.length_c   1.000
_cell.angle_alpha   90.00
_cell.angle_beta   90.00
_cell.angle_gamma   90.00
#
_symmetry.space_group_name_H-M   'P 1'
#
loop_
_entity.id
_entity.type
_entity.pdbx_description
1 polymer ?
#
loop_
_entity_poly.entity_id
_entity_poly.type
_entity_poly.pdbx_seq_one_letter_code
_entity_poly.pdbx_strand_id
1 'polypeptide(L)'
;MMSHAYRQDLNWLISDFTARVTDVAHAAVVSADGVPLAMSDGIPDYFAENLAAITAGLASLMAGAARIFKAGLPTQALVEMIGGLMIIKAISGGSSLCVLAAPDCDTELVSYEMSLLVEAVGEVLSPALRGGAKQRY
;
A
#
# COMPACT_ATOMS: atom_id res chain seq x y z
N MET A 1 6.50 11.33 12.91
CA MET A 1 7.63 10.82 12.12
C MET A 1 7.89 9.36 12.47
N MET A 2 8.14 8.56 11.47
CA MET A 2 8.38 7.15 11.65
C MET A 2 9.81 6.90 12.13
N SER A 3 9.99 6.02 13.12
CA SER A 3 11.33 5.69 13.62
C SER A 3 12.09 4.84 12.61
N HIS A 4 13.40 4.76 12.78
CA HIS A 4 14.25 3.93 11.93
C HIS A 4 13.85 2.45 12.02
N ALA A 5 13.45 1.98 13.22
CA ALA A 5 13.01 0.60 13.41
C ALA A 5 11.74 0.29 12.62
N TYR A 6 10.76 1.20 12.63
CA TYR A 6 9.54 1.03 11.83
C TYR A 6 9.85 0.97 10.35
N ARG A 7 10.76 1.82 9.88
CA ARG A 7 11.13 1.85 8.46
C ARG A 7 11.79 0.53 8.04
N GLN A 8 12.66 -0.02 8.89
CA GLN A 8 13.29 -1.31 8.61
C GLN A 8 12.27 -2.43 8.55
N ASP A 9 11.31 -2.44 9.48
CA ASP A 9 10.25 -3.45 9.51
C ASP A 9 9.38 -3.37 8.27
N LEU A 10 8.98 -2.16 7.86
CA LEU A 10 8.19 -1.97 6.66
C LEU A 10 8.96 -2.41 5.41
N ASN A 11 10.22 -2.03 5.31
CA ASN A 11 11.04 -2.41 4.15
C ASN A 11 11.21 -3.91 4.07
N TRP A 12 11.38 -4.58 5.20
CA TRP A 12 11.50 -6.03 5.23
C TRP A 12 10.20 -6.70 4.75
N LEU A 13 9.06 -6.23 5.26
CA LEU A 13 7.77 -6.78 4.86
C LEU A 13 7.54 -6.64 3.36
N ILE A 14 7.84 -5.46 2.80
CA ILE A 14 7.64 -5.18 1.39
C ILE A 14 8.60 -6.01 0.53
N SER A 15 9.86 -6.10 0.91
CA SER A 15 10.86 -6.89 0.16
C SER A 15 10.55 -8.38 0.22
N ASP A 16 10.12 -8.88 1.38
CA ASP A 16 9.70 -10.27 1.53
C ASP A 16 8.51 -10.58 0.62
N PHE A 17 7.53 -9.69 0.60
CA PHE A 17 6.34 -9.84 -0.24
C PHE A 17 6.70 -9.95 -1.71
N THR A 18 7.52 -9.01 -2.22
CA THR A 18 7.90 -9.02 -3.64
C THR A 18 8.75 -10.23 -4.00
N ALA A 19 9.53 -10.75 -3.07
CA ALA A 19 10.32 -11.95 -3.30
C ALA A 19 9.49 -13.23 -3.31
N ARG A 20 8.44 -13.29 -2.49
CA ARG A 20 7.60 -14.49 -2.33
C ARG A 20 6.48 -14.62 -3.33
N VAL A 21 5.88 -13.51 -3.71
CA VAL A 21 4.66 -13.56 -4.53
C VAL A 21 5.03 -13.49 -5.99
N THR A 22 4.73 -14.56 -6.70
CA THR A 22 5.03 -14.68 -8.12
C THR A 22 4.34 -13.58 -8.93
N ASP A 23 5.03 -13.07 -9.93
CA ASP A 23 4.55 -12.05 -10.89
C ASP A 23 4.38 -10.65 -10.31
N VAL A 24 4.76 -10.43 -9.05
CA VAL A 24 4.82 -9.09 -8.48
C VAL A 24 6.20 -8.48 -8.79
N ALA A 25 6.18 -7.33 -9.45
CA ALA A 25 7.42 -6.62 -9.79
C ALA A 25 7.83 -5.65 -8.68
N HIS A 26 6.89 -4.88 -8.16
CA HIS A 26 7.17 -3.85 -7.17
C HIS A 26 6.01 -3.71 -6.19
N ALA A 27 6.34 -3.24 -4.99
CA ALA A 27 5.35 -2.90 -3.98
C ALA A 27 5.80 -1.67 -3.22
N ALA A 28 4.84 -0.90 -2.73
CA ALA A 28 5.11 0.35 -2.02
C ALA A 28 4.03 0.60 -0.97
N VAL A 29 4.43 1.16 0.15
CA VAL A 29 3.51 1.72 1.16
C VAL A 29 3.61 3.24 1.05
N VAL A 30 2.47 3.88 0.88
CA VAL A 30 2.40 5.32 0.62
C VAL A 30 1.44 5.96 1.62
N SER A 31 1.83 7.11 2.17
CA SER A 31 0.98 7.85 3.09
C SER A 31 -0.16 8.56 2.33
N ALA A 32 -1.15 9.01 3.07
CA ALA A 32 -2.31 9.72 2.48
C ALA A 32 -1.91 10.96 1.69
N ASP A 33 -0.82 11.61 2.06
CA ASP A 33 -0.35 12.82 1.38
C ASP A 33 0.75 12.55 0.34
N GLY A 34 0.93 11.29 -0.05
CA GLY A 34 1.80 10.94 -1.18
C GLY A 34 3.27 10.77 -0.85
N VAL A 35 3.58 10.53 0.44
CA VAL A 35 4.96 10.28 0.86
C VAL A 35 5.23 8.77 0.83
N PRO A 36 6.29 8.32 0.14
CA PRO A 36 6.64 6.90 0.19
C PRO A 36 7.18 6.54 1.58
N LEU A 37 6.53 5.57 2.22
CA LEU A 37 6.92 5.09 3.55
C LEU A 37 7.83 3.87 3.46
N ALA A 38 7.62 3.02 2.46
CA ALA A 38 8.46 1.87 2.16
C ALA A 38 8.31 1.51 0.70
N MET A 39 9.37 1.00 0.10
CA MET A 39 9.39 0.58 -1.30
C MET A 39 10.18 -0.70 -1.43
N SER A 40 9.81 -1.54 -2.40
CA SER A 40 10.60 -2.72 -2.74
C SER A 40 11.92 -2.28 -3.37
N ASP A 41 12.91 -3.17 -3.30
CA ASP A 41 14.24 -2.89 -3.84
C ASP A 41 14.21 -2.68 -5.35
N GLY A 42 15.13 -1.89 -5.86
CA GLY A 42 15.32 -1.72 -7.29
C GLY A 42 14.46 -0.65 -7.94
N ILE A 43 13.66 0.09 -7.18
CA ILE A 43 12.86 1.18 -7.73
C ILE A 43 13.72 2.46 -7.77
N PRO A 44 13.94 3.07 -8.96
CA PRO A 44 14.66 4.35 -9.03
C PRO A 44 13.87 5.46 -8.32
N ASP A 45 14.57 6.45 -7.77
CA ASP A 45 13.95 7.52 -6.99
C ASP A 45 12.83 8.25 -7.75
N TYR A 46 13.06 8.59 -9.03
CA TYR A 46 12.06 9.30 -9.80
C TYR A 46 10.80 8.46 -9.99
N PHE A 47 10.95 7.16 -10.15
CA PHE A 47 9.83 6.24 -10.29
C PHE A 47 9.06 6.11 -8.97
N ALA A 48 9.79 6.07 -7.86
CA ALA A 48 9.21 5.99 -6.52
C ALA A 48 8.32 7.20 -6.21
N GLU A 49 8.79 8.40 -6.53
CA GLU A 49 8.03 9.62 -6.32
C GLU A 49 6.76 9.66 -7.15
N ASN A 50 6.86 9.26 -8.42
CA ASN A 50 5.70 9.21 -9.31
C ASN A 50 4.70 8.16 -8.84
N LEU A 51 5.18 6.99 -8.46
CA LEU A 51 4.32 5.91 -7.96
C LEU A 51 3.57 6.35 -6.71
N ALA A 52 4.26 7.03 -5.79
CA ALA A 52 3.64 7.52 -4.57
C ALA A 52 2.55 8.55 -4.86
N ALA A 53 2.81 9.48 -5.79
CA ALA A 53 1.83 10.49 -6.18
C ALA A 53 0.61 9.87 -6.84
N ILE A 54 0.81 8.92 -7.74
CA ILE A 54 -0.28 8.22 -8.42
C ILE A 54 -1.12 7.43 -7.41
N THR A 55 -0.46 6.72 -6.50
CA THR A 55 -1.14 5.93 -5.48
C THR A 55 -2.01 6.81 -4.58
N ALA A 56 -1.47 7.92 -4.10
CA ALA A 56 -2.21 8.85 -3.25
C ALA A 56 -3.37 9.48 -4.02
N GLY A 57 -3.16 9.82 -5.29
CA GLY A 57 -4.22 10.37 -6.14
C GLY A 57 -5.38 9.41 -6.34
N LEU A 58 -5.08 8.16 -6.65
CA LEU A 58 -6.11 7.13 -6.81
C LEU A 58 -6.83 6.85 -5.49
N ALA A 59 -6.10 6.79 -4.38
CA ALA A 59 -6.70 6.59 -3.06
C ALA A 59 -7.67 7.73 -2.72
N SER A 60 -7.30 8.97 -3.06
CA SER A 60 -8.16 10.13 -2.87
C SER A 60 -9.44 10.04 -3.70
N LEU A 61 -9.33 9.60 -4.95
CA LEU A 61 -10.50 9.41 -5.83
C LEU A 61 -11.41 8.30 -5.29
N MET A 62 -10.84 7.20 -4.80
CA MET A 62 -11.60 6.13 -4.17
C MET A 62 -12.40 6.66 -2.97
N ALA A 63 -11.75 7.45 -2.13
CA ALA A 63 -12.42 8.05 -0.96
C ALA A 63 -13.56 8.97 -1.38
N GLY A 64 -13.35 9.74 -2.44
CA GLY A 64 -14.38 10.60 -3.01
C GLY A 64 -15.58 9.82 -3.51
N ALA A 65 -15.34 8.74 -4.25
CA ALA A 65 -16.40 7.88 -4.75
C ALA A 65 -17.20 7.24 -3.59
N ALA A 66 -16.48 6.77 -2.57
CA ALA A 66 -17.12 6.17 -1.40
C ALA A 66 -18.05 7.15 -0.69
N ARG A 67 -17.66 8.41 -0.58
CA ARG A 67 -18.51 9.45 0.02
C ARG A 67 -19.74 9.73 -0.81
N ILE A 68 -19.55 9.92 -2.12
CA ILE A 68 -20.65 10.29 -3.03
C ILE A 68 -21.68 9.18 -3.11
N PHE A 69 -21.25 7.93 -3.19
CA PHE A 69 -22.13 6.79 -3.31
C PHE A 69 -22.59 6.24 -1.95
N LYS A 70 -22.08 6.79 -0.86
CA LYS A 70 -22.41 6.31 0.50
C LYS A 70 -22.11 4.83 0.65
N ALA A 71 -20.98 4.41 0.12
CA ALA A 71 -20.63 3.00 -0.01
C ALA A 71 -19.76 2.46 1.13
N GLY A 72 -19.49 3.28 2.14
CA GLY A 72 -18.58 2.92 3.23
C GLY A 72 -17.14 3.19 2.86
N LEU A 73 -16.21 2.62 3.61
CA LEU A 73 -14.79 2.84 3.36
C LEU A 73 -14.35 2.13 2.09
N PRO A 74 -13.51 2.77 1.26
CA PRO A 74 -12.96 2.10 0.09
C PRO A 74 -11.96 1.04 0.53
N THR A 75 -11.92 -0.09 -0.19
CA THR A 75 -11.04 -1.18 0.16
C THR A 75 -9.92 -1.40 -0.86
N GLN A 76 -10.24 -1.26 -2.15
CA GLN A 76 -9.30 -1.62 -3.19
C GLN A 76 -9.63 -0.92 -4.50
N ALA A 77 -8.58 -0.62 -5.27
CA ALA A 77 -8.70 -0.24 -6.67
C ALA A 77 -7.80 -1.14 -7.50
N LEU A 78 -8.24 -1.47 -8.70
CA LEU A 78 -7.49 -2.29 -9.63
C LEU A 78 -7.45 -1.57 -10.97
N VAL A 79 -6.24 -1.36 -11.47
CA VAL A 79 -6.03 -0.69 -12.75
C VAL A 79 -5.35 -1.68 -13.70
N GLU A 80 -6.07 -2.10 -14.72
CA GLU A 80 -5.53 -3.00 -15.74
C GLU A 80 -4.96 -2.18 -16.88
N MET A 81 -3.73 -2.51 -17.25
CA MET A 81 -3.03 -1.93 -18.37
C MET A 81 -2.53 -3.07 -19.26
N ILE A 82 -2.26 -2.78 -20.52
CA ILE A 82 -1.79 -3.83 -21.44
C ILE A 82 -0.52 -4.49 -20.91
N GLY A 83 0.40 -3.70 -20.37
CA GLY A 83 1.71 -4.19 -19.91
C GLY A 83 1.84 -4.43 -18.42
N GLY A 84 0.75 -4.32 -17.64
CA GLY A 84 0.84 -4.51 -16.20
C GLY A 84 -0.47 -4.27 -15.48
N LEU A 85 -0.48 -4.67 -14.21
CA LEU A 85 -1.61 -4.53 -13.33
C LEU A 85 -1.18 -3.76 -12.09
N MET A 86 -1.96 -2.75 -11.71
CA MET A 86 -1.74 -2.02 -10.45
C MET A 86 -2.89 -2.32 -9.51
N ILE A 87 -2.59 -2.75 -8.31
CA ILE A 87 -3.59 -2.98 -7.27
C ILE A 87 -3.25 -2.09 -6.08
N ILE A 88 -4.24 -1.34 -5.61
CA ILE A 88 -4.08 -0.47 -4.45
C ILE A 88 -5.06 -0.92 -3.38
N LYS A 89 -4.57 -1.20 -2.18
CA LYS A 89 -5.42 -1.53 -1.03
C LYS A 89 -5.24 -0.50 0.07
N ALA A 90 -6.35 -0.13 0.70
CA ALA A 90 -6.33 0.79 1.82
C ALA A 90 -5.72 0.11 3.06
N ILE A 91 -4.91 0.86 3.80
CA ILE A 91 -4.35 0.45 5.09
C ILE A 91 -4.98 1.33 6.16
N SER A 92 -5.17 0.79 7.35
CA SER A 92 -5.68 1.57 8.48
C SER A 92 -4.87 2.85 8.67
N GLY A 93 -5.55 3.96 8.92
CA GLY A 93 -4.88 5.23 9.17
C GLY A 93 -4.64 6.07 7.92
N GLY A 94 -5.17 5.68 6.79
CA GLY A 94 -5.14 6.48 5.58
C GLY A 94 -3.98 6.19 4.61
N SER A 95 -3.08 5.30 4.97
CA SER A 95 -2.01 4.87 4.06
C SER A 95 -2.54 3.86 3.06
N SER A 96 -1.77 3.60 2.02
CA SER A 96 -2.14 2.65 0.96
C SER A 96 -0.98 1.73 0.63
N LEU A 97 -1.31 0.49 0.27
CA LEU A 97 -0.36 -0.46 -0.31
C LEU A 97 -0.62 -0.50 -1.81
N CYS A 98 0.42 -0.24 -2.59
CA CYS A 98 0.37 -0.33 -4.05
C CYS A 98 1.26 -1.47 -4.51
N VAL A 99 0.73 -2.31 -5.40
CA VAL A 99 1.47 -3.44 -5.99
C VAL A 99 1.39 -3.33 -7.50
N LEU A 100 2.54 -3.50 -8.15
CA LEU A 100 2.64 -3.59 -9.60
C LEU A 100 2.95 -5.04 -9.96
N ALA A 101 2.12 -5.64 -10.77
CA ALA A 101 2.22 -7.05 -11.12
C ALA A 101 2.16 -7.24 -12.63
N ALA A 102 2.55 -8.43 -13.10
CA ALA A 102 2.46 -8.79 -14.49
C ALA A 102 1.00 -8.84 -14.94
N PRO A 103 0.73 -8.52 -16.23
CA PRO A 103 -0.65 -8.47 -16.71
C PRO A 103 -1.37 -9.81 -16.68
N ASP A 104 -0.62 -10.90 -16.68
CA ASP A 104 -1.16 -12.26 -16.66
C ASP A 104 -1.03 -12.93 -15.26
N CYS A 105 -0.79 -12.13 -14.23
CA CYS A 105 -0.66 -12.67 -12.86
C CYS A 105 -1.97 -13.30 -12.37
N ASP A 106 -1.85 -14.17 -11.37
CA ASP A 106 -3.01 -14.68 -10.65
C ASP A 106 -3.53 -13.58 -9.72
N THR A 107 -4.52 -12.83 -10.18
CA THR A 107 -5.04 -11.66 -9.47
C THR A 107 -5.61 -12.03 -8.11
N GLU A 108 -6.29 -13.17 -8.00
CA GLU A 108 -6.86 -13.60 -6.72
C GLU A 108 -5.76 -13.90 -5.70
N LEU A 109 -4.70 -14.58 -6.13
CA LEU A 109 -3.57 -14.87 -5.27
C LEU A 109 -2.86 -13.61 -4.82
N VAL A 110 -2.57 -12.71 -5.76
CA VAL A 110 -1.89 -11.44 -5.44
C VAL A 110 -2.75 -10.62 -4.47
N SER A 111 -4.04 -10.52 -4.74
CA SER A 111 -4.96 -9.76 -3.88
C SER A 111 -5.05 -10.36 -2.48
N TYR A 112 -5.09 -11.68 -2.37
CA TYR A 112 -5.11 -12.37 -1.09
C TYR A 112 -3.84 -12.08 -0.28
N GLU A 113 -2.69 -12.24 -0.93
CA GLU A 113 -1.39 -11.99 -0.28
C GLU A 113 -1.26 -10.51 0.12
N MET A 114 -1.79 -9.60 -0.69
CA MET A 114 -1.84 -8.19 -0.33
C MET A 114 -2.68 -7.95 0.91
N SER A 115 -3.79 -8.65 1.08
CA SER A 115 -4.65 -8.50 2.26
C SER A 115 -3.91 -8.89 3.53
N LEU A 116 -3.11 -9.97 3.48
CA LEU A 116 -2.27 -10.36 4.60
C LEU A 116 -1.19 -9.31 4.88
N LEU A 117 -0.59 -8.79 3.83
CA LEU A 117 0.44 -7.76 3.97
C LEU A 117 -0.14 -6.47 4.55
N VAL A 118 -1.33 -6.07 4.14
CA VAL A 118 -2.02 -4.89 4.68
C VAL A 118 -2.17 -5.00 6.19
N GLU A 119 -2.55 -6.16 6.70
CA GLU A 119 -2.67 -6.39 8.14
C GLU A 119 -1.33 -6.25 8.85
N ALA A 120 -0.28 -6.88 8.28
CA ALA A 120 1.05 -6.82 8.87
C ALA A 120 1.62 -5.41 8.87
N VAL A 121 1.45 -4.67 7.76
CA VAL A 121 1.89 -3.28 7.65
C VAL A 121 1.10 -2.40 8.63
N GLY A 122 -0.20 -2.63 8.73
CA GLY A 122 -1.05 -1.90 9.66
C GLY A 122 -0.58 -2.06 11.10
N GLU A 123 -0.14 -3.24 11.48
CA GLU A 123 0.39 -3.50 12.82
C GLU A 123 1.69 -2.74 13.07
N VAL A 124 2.56 -2.62 12.08
CA VAL A 124 3.80 -1.85 12.21
C VAL A 124 3.51 -0.36 12.35
N LEU A 125 2.59 0.17 11.56
CA LEU A 125 2.22 1.58 11.61
C LEU A 125 1.36 1.93 12.83
N SER A 126 0.46 1.03 13.23
CA SER A 126 -0.53 1.27 14.26
C SER A 126 0.01 1.38 15.69
N PRO A 127 1.10 0.73 16.11
CA PRO A 127 1.55 0.87 17.49
C PRO A 127 1.75 2.31 17.93
N ALA A 128 2.28 3.16 17.06
CA ALA A 128 2.46 4.58 17.37
C ALA A 128 1.12 5.28 17.53
N LEU A 129 0.15 4.95 16.66
CA LEU A 129 -1.19 5.53 16.69
C LEU A 129 -2.00 4.97 17.85
N ARG A 130 -1.94 3.66 18.05
CA ARG A 130 -2.65 3.02 19.15
C ARG A 130 -2.12 3.45 20.53
N GLY A 131 -0.83 3.64 20.64
CA GLY A 131 -0.22 4.16 21.86
C GLY A 131 -0.82 5.50 22.22
N GLY A 132 -0.91 6.41 21.26
CA GLY A 132 -1.54 7.70 21.47
C GLY A 132 -3.02 7.59 21.79
N ALA A 133 -3.74 6.70 21.09
CA ALA A 133 -5.16 6.49 21.31
C ALA A 133 -5.43 5.91 22.71
N LYS A 134 -4.63 4.95 23.15
CA LYS A 134 -4.76 4.36 24.48
C LYS A 134 -4.56 5.36 25.60
N GLN A 135 -3.69 6.31 25.39
CA GLN A 135 -3.44 7.34 26.38
C GLN A 135 -4.62 8.28 26.59
N ARG A 136 -5.56 8.29 25.67
CA ARG A 136 -6.77 9.13 25.75
C ARG A 136 -7.88 8.49 26.56
N TYR A 137 -7.79 7.23 26.78
CA TYR A 137 -8.78 6.51 27.56
C TYR A 137 -8.28 6.33 29.00
#